data_24bbffd58e0b63d0e4e2629323f24b7d
#
_entry.id   24bbffd58e0b63d0e4e2629323f24b7d
#
_cell.length_a   1.000
_cell.length_b   1.000
_cell.length_c   1.000
_cell.angle_alpha   90.00
_cell.angle_beta   90.00
_cell.angle_gamma   90.00
#
_symmetry.space_group_name_H-M   'P 1'
#
loop_
_entity.id
_entity.type
_entity.pdbx_description
1 polymer ?
#
loop_
_entity_poly.entity_id
_entity_poly.type
_entity_poly.pdbx_seq_one_letter_code
_entity_poly.pdbx_strand_id
1 'polypeptide(L)'
;MANRLILVDGSSYLFRAYHALPALTNSKGLNTGAAKGVIGMIRKLVADYAGDQVVVIFDAKGPTFRNDIYPEYKANRPPMPDELREQIEPIHDTIRAMGLPLICIAGVEADDVIGTLSVQAAGGGREVVISTGDKDMAQLVNEHVTLINTMNNTTMDHGGVVDKFGVPPELI
;
A
#
# COMPACT_ATOMS: atom_id res chain seq x y z
N MET A 1 -0.97 -18.64 -16.88
CA MET A 1 -2.17 -18.31 -16.10
C MET A 1 -1.82 -17.32 -15.02
N ALA A 2 -2.64 -16.33 -14.92
CA ALA A 2 -2.46 -15.31 -13.90
C ALA A 2 -2.65 -15.93 -12.51
N ASN A 3 -1.63 -15.97 -11.73
CA ASN A 3 -1.63 -16.32 -10.30
C ASN A 3 -0.54 -15.52 -9.62
N ARG A 4 -0.50 -14.26 -9.99
CA ARG A 4 0.42 -13.31 -9.37
C ARG A 4 -0.11 -12.93 -8.01
N LEU A 5 0.79 -12.51 -7.13
CA LEU A 5 0.44 -11.90 -5.87
C LEU A 5 0.49 -10.38 -6.04
N ILE A 6 -0.64 -9.74 -5.82
CA ILE A 6 -0.76 -8.28 -5.88
C ILE A 6 -0.81 -7.77 -4.45
N LEU A 7 0.22 -7.05 -4.04
CA LEU A 7 0.32 -6.45 -2.71
C LEU A 7 -0.03 -4.96 -2.81
N VAL A 8 -1.09 -4.57 -2.13
CA VAL A 8 -1.57 -3.19 -2.12
C VAL A 8 -1.08 -2.50 -0.86
N ASP A 9 -0.33 -1.43 -1.02
CA ASP A 9 0.03 -0.52 0.06
C ASP A 9 -1.17 0.37 0.38
N GLY A 10 -2.02 -0.12 1.29
CA GLY A 10 -3.26 0.53 1.67
C GLY A 10 -3.04 1.90 2.31
N SER A 11 -1.97 2.05 3.07
CA SER A 11 -1.62 3.34 3.69
C SER A 11 -1.27 4.39 2.64
N SER A 12 -0.54 4.02 1.59
CA SER A 12 -0.26 4.89 0.45
C SER A 12 -1.56 5.31 -0.27
N TYR A 13 -2.45 4.38 -0.49
CA TYR A 13 -3.77 4.66 -1.09
C TYR A 13 -4.58 5.61 -0.23
N LEU A 14 -4.56 5.41 1.07
CA LEU A 14 -5.30 6.23 2.04
C LEU A 14 -4.84 7.70 1.99
N PHE A 15 -3.54 7.94 2.12
CA PHE A 15 -2.98 9.29 2.06
C PHE A 15 -3.25 9.94 0.71
N ARG A 16 -3.12 9.18 -0.35
CA ARG A 16 -3.36 9.69 -1.70
C ARG A 16 -4.81 10.12 -1.89
N ALA A 17 -5.75 9.29 -1.51
CA ALA A 17 -7.17 9.59 -1.63
C ALA A 17 -7.55 10.80 -0.76
N TYR A 18 -6.98 10.90 0.43
CA TYR A 18 -7.22 12.02 1.34
C TYR A 18 -6.76 13.37 0.74
N HIS A 19 -5.60 13.41 0.11
CA HIS A 19 -5.05 14.64 -0.45
C HIS A 19 -5.59 14.98 -1.85
N ALA A 20 -6.06 14.00 -2.61
CA ALA A 20 -6.50 14.20 -3.99
C ALA A 20 -7.99 14.52 -4.12
N LEU A 21 -8.79 14.16 -3.13
CA LEU A 21 -10.24 14.31 -3.20
C LEU A 21 -10.74 15.42 -2.27
N PRO A 22 -11.84 16.11 -2.64
CA PRO A 22 -12.46 17.08 -1.76
C PRO A 22 -13.04 16.38 -0.53
N ALA A 23 -13.21 17.15 0.54
CA ALA A 23 -13.88 16.66 1.73
C ALA A 23 -15.32 16.31 1.39
N LEU A 24 -15.67 15.05 1.54
CA LEU A 24 -17.04 14.54 1.36
C LEU A 24 -17.55 13.99 2.68
N THR A 25 -18.82 14.24 2.94
CA THR A 25 -19.51 13.70 4.12
C THR A 25 -20.75 12.91 3.68
N ASN A 26 -21.14 11.93 4.50
CA ASN A 26 -22.40 11.21 4.29
C ASN A 26 -23.57 11.97 4.95
N SER A 27 -24.77 11.40 4.85
CA SER A 27 -25.98 11.99 5.43
C SER A 27 -25.96 12.12 6.96
N LYS A 28 -25.02 11.42 7.63
CA LYS A 28 -24.80 11.47 9.08
C LYS A 28 -23.68 12.43 9.48
N GLY A 29 -23.09 13.16 8.53
CA GLY A 29 -22.00 14.08 8.76
C GLY A 29 -20.62 13.44 8.92
N LEU A 30 -20.47 12.14 8.65
CA LEU A 30 -19.19 11.45 8.70
C LEU A 30 -18.40 11.69 7.42
N ASN A 31 -17.09 11.91 7.56
CA ASN A 31 -16.18 12.07 6.41
C ASN A 31 -16.06 10.78 5.62
N THR A 32 -16.15 10.84 4.29
CA THR A 32 -16.14 9.68 3.40
C THR A 32 -15.26 9.83 2.16
N GLY A 33 -14.61 10.97 2.00
CA GLY A 33 -13.82 11.28 0.80
C GLY A 33 -12.68 10.30 0.57
N ALA A 34 -11.85 10.06 1.59
CA ALA A 34 -10.75 9.11 1.50
C ALA A 34 -11.27 7.68 1.31
N ALA A 35 -12.33 7.29 2.00
CA ALA A 35 -12.95 5.98 1.86
C ALA A 35 -13.40 5.73 0.42
N LYS A 36 -14.10 6.68 -0.18
CA LYS A 36 -14.54 6.59 -1.57
C LYS A 36 -13.35 6.42 -2.52
N GLY A 37 -12.30 7.21 -2.31
CA GLY A 37 -11.11 7.16 -3.15
C GLY A 37 -10.37 5.84 -3.04
N VAL A 38 -10.11 5.35 -1.83
CA VAL A 38 -9.41 4.08 -1.59
C VAL A 38 -10.19 2.91 -2.21
N ILE A 39 -11.48 2.82 -1.95
CA ILE A 39 -12.31 1.74 -2.47
C ILE A 39 -12.39 1.79 -3.99
N GLY A 40 -12.50 2.97 -4.58
CA GLY A 40 -12.47 3.13 -6.04
C GLY A 40 -11.16 2.66 -6.66
N MET A 41 -10.03 3.01 -6.05
CA MET A 41 -8.70 2.57 -6.51
C MET A 41 -8.53 1.05 -6.40
N ILE A 42 -8.98 0.45 -5.30
CA ILE A 42 -8.89 -0.99 -5.09
C ILE A 42 -9.79 -1.74 -6.09
N ARG A 43 -11.00 -1.26 -6.32
CA ARG A 43 -11.92 -1.88 -7.30
C ARG A 43 -11.33 -1.88 -8.71
N LYS A 44 -10.70 -0.77 -9.10
CA LYS A 44 -10.02 -0.68 -10.40
C LYS A 44 -8.86 -1.68 -10.48
N LEU A 45 -8.05 -1.75 -9.43
CA LEU A 45 -6.92 -2.68 -9.38
C LEU A 45 -7.38 -4.13 -9.50
N VAL A 46 -8.41 -4.52 -8.75
CA VAL A 46 -8.97 -5.88 -8.80
C VAL A 46 -9.48 -6.20 -10.20
N ALA A 47 -10.10 -5.24 -10.88
CA ALA A 47 -10.58 -5.43 -12.26
C ALA A 47 -9.41 -5.58 -13.24
N ASP A 48 -8.38 -4.76 -13.11
CA ASP A 48 -7.19 -4.78 -13.98
C ASP A 48 -6.36 -6.06 -13.81
N TYR A 49 -6.40 -6.67 -12.64
CA TYR A 49 -5.67 -7.89 -12.29
C TYR A 49 -6.61 -9.06 -11.99
N ALA A 50 -7.70 -9.16 -12.72
CA ALA A 50 -8.69 -10.23 -12.54
C ALA A 50 -8.01 -11.61 -12.64
N GLY A 51 -8.32 -12.49 -11.68
CA GLY A 51 -7.74 -13.82 -11.58
C GLY A 51 -6.47 -13.90 -10.73
N ASP A 52 -5.88 -12.77 -10.35
CA ASP A 52 -4.74 -12.71 -9.44
C ASP A 52 -5.20 -12.58 -7.98
N GLN A 53 -4.34 -12.99 -7.07
CA GLN A 53 -4.60 -12.81 -5.63
C GLN A 53 -4.23 -11.40 -5.20
N VAL A 54 -5.19 -10.66 -4.67
CA VAL A 54 -4.98 -9.30 -4.16
C VAL A 54 -5.01 -9.33 -2.64
N VAL A 55 -3.98 -8.78 -2.02
CA VAL A 55 -3.86 -8.63 -0.56
C VAL A 55 -3.63 -7.16 -0.24
N VAL A 56 -4.39 -6.61 0.68
CA VAL A 56 -4.29 -5.20 1.09
C VAL A 56 -3.61 -5.12 2.44
N ILE A 57 -2.59 -4.29 2.54
CA ILE A 57 -1.79 -4.13 3.75
C ILE A 57 -1.89 -2.68 4.24
N PHE A 58 -2.18 -2.52 5.53
CA PHE A 58 -2.24 -1.23 6.21
C PHE A 58 -1.28 -1.18 7.39
N ASP A 59 -0.83 0.02 7.74
CA ASP A 59 -0.15 0.26 9.01
C ASP A 59 -1.14 0.08 10.17
N ALA A 60 -0.69 -0.56 11.24
CA ALA A 60 -1.43 -0.62 12.49
C ALA A 60 -1.23 0.65 13.30
N LYS A 61 -2.12 0.90 14.25
CA LYS A 61 -1.97 1.98 15.23
C LYS A 61 -0.84 1.65 16.20
N GLY A 62 -0.17 2.69 16.67
CA GLY A 62 0.83 2.57 17.71
C GLY A 62 2.27 2.53 17.18
N PRO A 63 3.22 2.43 18.11
CA PRO A 63 4.65 2.42 17.76
C PRO A 63 5.04 1.11 17.08
N THR A 64 6.14 1.17 16.34
CA THR A 64 6.75 0.00 15.69
C THR A 64 8.08 -0.34 16.38
N PHE A 65 8.68 -1.46 16.00
CA PHE A 65 10.00 -1.86 16.51
C PHE A 65 11.07 -0.79 16.25
N ARG A 66 10.91 0.05 15.22
CA ARG A 66 11.82 1.15 14.94
C ARG A 66 11.80 2.21 16.03
N ASN A 67 10.65 2.43 16.67
CA ASN A 67 10.54 3.33 17.82
C ASN A 67 11.25 2.76 19.04
N ASP A 68 11.27 1.43 19.22
CA ASP A 68 12.02 0.77 20.29
C ASP A 68 13.52 0.92 20.09
N ILE A 69 14.01 0.83 18.86
CA ILE A 69 15.42 1.01 18.51
C ILE A 69 15.83 2.48 18.54
N TYR A 70 14.97 3.35 18.02
CA TYR A 70 15.19 4.79 17.92
C TYR A 70 13.91 5.55 18.27
N PRO A 71 13.73 5.99 19.52
CA PRO A 71 12.48 6.62 19.96
C PRO A 71 12.09 7.88 19.18
N GLU A 72 13.05 8.57 18.58
CA GLU A 72 12.80 9.76 17.76
C GLU A 72 12.38 9.43 16.32
N TYR A 73 12.33 8.15 15.96
CA TYR A 73 11.92 7.74 14.62
C TYR A 73 10.52 8.25 14.29
N LYS A 74 10.43 9.10 13.26
CA LYS A 74 9.19 9.76 12.84
C LYS A 74 8.48 10.59 13.93
N ALA A 75 9.16 10.93 15.03
CA ALA A 75 8.58 11.69 16.13
C ALA A 75 8.09 13.08 15.70
N ASN A 76 8.70 13.68 14.68
CA ASN A 76 8.35 15.00 14.16
C ASN A 76 7.18 14.99 13.17
N ARG A 77 6.64 13.82 12.81
CA ARG A 77 5.48 13.76 11.92
C ARG A 77 4.22 14.21 12.65
N PRO A 78 3.40 15.07 12.01
CA PRO A 78 2.13 15.45 12.60
C PRO A 78 1.23 14.22 12.76
N PRO A 79 0.37 14.20 13.78
CA PRO A 79 -0.61 13.12 13.93
C PRO A 79 -1.58 13.10 12.75
N MET A 80 -2.15 11.93 12.47
CA MET A 80 -3.17 11.79 11.45
C MET A 80 -4.38 12.65 11.78
N PRO A 81 -4.92 13.46 10.84
CA PRO A 81 -6.14 14.22 11.06
C PRO A 81 -7.31 13.34 11.49
N ASP A 82 -8.16 13.84 12.38
CA ASP A 82 -9.30 13.07 12.88
C ASP A 82 -10.29 12.69 11.76
N GLU A 83 -10.51 13.59 10.80
CA GLU A 83 -11.37 13.32 9.65
C GLU A 83 -10.86 12.20 8.75
N LEU A 84 -9.56 11.92 8.77
CA LEU A 84 -8.97 10.77 8.08
C LEU A 84 -9.04 9.52 8.96
N ARG A 85 -8.72 9.67 10.24
CA ARG A 85 -8.70 8.56 11.20
C ARG A 85 -10.06 7.88 11.32
N GLU A 86 -11.15 8.63 11.33
CA GLU A 86 -12.51 8.07 11.42
C GLU A 86 -12.91 7.23 10.20
N GLN A 87 -12.22 7.39 9.07
CA GLN A 87 -12.50 6.64 7.84
C GLN A 87 -11.77 5.29 7.77
N ILE A 88 -10.78 5.06 8.63
CA ILE A 88 -9.94 3.85 8.56
C ILE A 88 -10.76 2.58 8.79
N GLU A 89 -11.54 2.52 9.87
CA GLU A 89 -12.32 1.33 10.19
C GLU A 89 -13.38 1.03 9.13
N PRO A 90 -14.17 1.99 8.65
CA PRO A 90 -15.07 1.76 7.52
C PRO A 90 -14.38 1.28 6.24
N ILE A 91 -13.17 1.78 5.96
CA ILE A 91 -12.37 1.32 4.82
C ILE A 91 -11.99 -0.15 5.00
N HIS A 92 -11.46 -0.52 6.17
CA HIS A 92 -11.10 -1.90 6.48
C HIS A 92 -12.30 -2.84 6.36
N ASP A 93 -13.43 -2.46 6.93
CA ASP A 93 -14.67 -3.25 6.89
C ASP A 93 -15.16 -3.45 5.44
N THR A 94 -15.08 -2.41 4.63
CA THR A 94 -15.48 -2.47 3.23
C THR A 94 -14.56 -3.40 2.42
N ILE A 95 -13.26 -3.31 2.63
CA ILE A 95 -12.30 -4.18 1.96
C ILE A 95 -12.54 -5.65 2.31
N ARG A 96 -12.77 -5.94 3.60
CA ARG A 96 -13.10 -7.30 4.05
C ARG A 96 -14.42 -7.78 3.44
N ALA A 97 -15.42 -6.91 3.37
CA ALA A 97 -16.71 -7.21 2.75
C ALA A 97 -16.60 -7.50 1.24
N MET A 98 -15.58 -6.95 0.58
CA MET A 98 -15.26 -7.26 -0.81
C MET A 98 -14.62 -8.65 -0.97
N GLY A 99 -14.34 -9.35 0.11
CA GLY A 99 -13.69 -10.66 0.10
C GLY A 99 -12.18 -10.60 -0.06
N LEU A 100 -11.56 -9.44 0.13
CA LEU A 100 -10.11 -9.28 0.02
C LEU A 100 -9.43 -9.49 1.36
N PRO A 101 -8.33 -10.28 1.42
CA PRO A 101 -7.50 -10.33 2.62
C PRO A 101 -6.95 -8.96 2.96
N LEU A 102 -7.07 -8.58 4.23
CA LEU A 102 -6.51 -7.35 4.76
C LEU A 102 -5.57 -7.69 5.90
N ILE A 103 -4.33 -7.22 5.81
CA ILE A 103 -3.30 -7.45 6.81
C ILE A 103 -2.95 -6.13 7.49
N CYS A 104 -3.00 -6.14 8.82
CA CYS A 104 -2.67 -5.00 9.66
C CYS A 104 -2.02 -5.57 10.93
N ILE A 105 -0.69 -5.47 11.03
CA ILE A 105 0.09 -6.12 12.08
C ILE A 105 0.68 -5.05 13.00
N ALA A 106 0.38 -5.15 14.30
CA ALA A 106 0.91 -4.25 15.30
C ALA A 106 2.43 -4.42 15.45
N GLY A 107 3.13 -3.34 15.71
CA GLY A 107 4.57 -3.32 15.98
C GLY A 107 5.47 -3.27 14.75
N VAL A 108 4.91 -3.39 13.54
CA VAL A 108 5.65 -3.28 12.27
C VAL A 108 4.94 -2.31 11.33
N GLU A 109 5.66 -1.77 10.37
CA GLU A 109 5.06 -0.95 9.33
C GLU A 109 4.51 -1.82 8.19
N ALA A 110 3.56 -1.28 7.41
CA ALA A 110 3.05 -1.95 6.22
C ALA A 110 4.19 -2.32 5.25
N ASP A 111 5.19 -1.47 5.13
CA ASP A 111 6.36 -1.69 4.28
C ASP A 111 7.11 -2.97 4.65
N ASP A 112 7.22 -3.29 5.94
CA ASP A 112 7.88 -4.50 6.43
C ASP A 112 7.08 -5.75 6.04
N VAL A 113 5.76 -5.68 6.13
CA VAL A 113 4.87 -6.78 5.74
C VAL A 113 4.94 -7.00 4.23
N ILE A 114 4.87 -5.94 3.45
CA ILE A 114 4.98 -6.00 1.98
C ILE A 114 6.33 -6.58 1.58
N GLY A 115 7.41 -6.10 2.18
CA GLY A 115 8.76 -6.61 1.92
C GLY A 115 8.87 -8.10 2.22
N THR A 116 8.39 -8.53 3.38
CA THR A 116 8.42 -9.94 3.79
C THR A 116 7.62 -10.82 2.82
N LEU A 117 6.40 -10.44 2.50
CA LEU A 117 5.54 -11.21 1.60
C LEU A 117 6.11 -11.27 0.17
N SER A 118 6.67 -10.17 -0.31
CA SER A 118 7.26 -10.13 -1.66
C SER A 118 8.48 -11.05 -1.75
N VAL A 119 9.35 -11.04 -0.76
CA VAL A 119 10.54 -11.93 -0.70
C VAL A 119 10.11 -13.39 -0.63
N GLN A 120 9.15 -13.73 0.22
CA GLN A 120 8.67 -15.11 0.36
C GLN A 120 8.03 -15.62 -0.93
N ALA A 121 7.17 -14.83 -1.56
CA ALA A 121 6.51 -15.23 -2.80
C ALA A 121 7.48 -15.35 -3.96
N ALA A 122 8.37 -14.39 -4.13
CA ALA A 122 9.39 -14.40 -5.17
C ALA A 122 10.37 -15.57 -4.99
N GLY A 123 10.73 -15.87 -3.75
CA GLY A 123 11.58 -17.03 -3.41
C GLY A 123 10.95 -18.37 -3.81
N GLY A 124 9.62 -18.44 -3.86
CA GLY A 124 8.87 -19.58 -4.39
C GLY A 124 8.64 -19.54 -5.91
N GLY A 125 9.25 -18.58 -6.60
CA GLY A 125 9.10 -18.42 -8.06
C GLY A 125 7.80 -17.72 -8.49
N ARG A 126 7.08 -17.12 -7.56
CA ARG A 126 5.82 -16.45 -7.86
C ARG A 126 6.06 -15.00 -8.27
N GLU A 127 5.34 -14.57 -9.31
CA GLU A 127 5.35 -13.17 -9.72
C GLU A 127 4.59 -12.32 -8.70
N VAL A 128 5.17 -11.17 -8.34
CA VAL A 128 4.63 -10.23 -7.36
C VAL A 128 4.53 -8.84 -7.99
N VAL A 129 3.38 -8.19 -7.77
CA VAL A 129 3.19 -6.80 -8.14
C VAL A 129 2.88 -6.02 -6.87
N ILE A 130 3.66 -4.98 -6.59
CA ILE A 130 3.44 -4.08 -5.45
C ILE A 130 2.82 -2.80 -5.97
N SER A 131 1.61 -2.49 -5.52
CA SER A 131 0.92 -1.25 -5.86
C SER A 131 1.10 -0.24 -4.73
N THR A 132 1.91 0.78 -4.98
CA THR A 132 2.25 1.82 -3.99
C THR A 132 2.62 3.13 -4.67
N GLY A 133 2.46 4.23 -3.96
CA GLY A 133 3.01 5.53 -4.35
C GLY A 133 4.37 5.81 -3.72
N ASP A 134 4.85 4.95 -2.84
CA ASP A 134 6.13 5.10 -2.18
C ASP A 134 7.27 4.61 -3.07
N LYS A 135 8.10 5.56 -3.51
CA LYS A 135 9.25 5.27 -4.37
C LYS A 135 10.34 4.44 -3.68
N ASP A 136 10.39 4.47 -2.35
CA ASP A 136 11.41 3.74 -1.61
C ASP A 136 11.18 2.22 -1.66
N MET A 137 9.97 1.79 -2.00
CA MET A 137 9.65 0.40 -2.27
C MET A 137 10.34 -0.16 -3.52
N ALA A 138 10.95 0.70 -4.34
CA ALA A 138 11.73 0.28 -5.51
C ALA A 138 12.89 -0.65 -5.14
N GLN A 139 13.37 -0.59 -3.89
CA GLN A 139 14.40 -1.51 -3.39
C GLN A 139 13.96 -2.98 -3.42
N LEU A 140 12.67 -3.26 -3.47
CA LEU A 140 12.12 -4.61 -3.50
C LEU A 140 12.02 -5.20 -4.90
N VAL A 141 12.22 -4.39 -5.94
CA VAL A 141 12.12 -4.83 -7.35
C VAL A 141 13.22 -5.82 -7.69
N ASN A 142 12.86 -6.91 -8.34
CA ASN A 142 13.78 -7.90 -8.88
C ASN A 142 13.16 -8.60 -10.10
N GLU A 143 13.68 -9.74 -10.51
CA GLU A 143 13.17 -10.48 -11.67
C GLU A 143 11.71 -10.98 -11.51
N HIS A 144 11.23 -11.14 -10.26
CA HIS A 144 9.88 -11.59 -9.95
C HIS A 144 8.99 -10.48 -9.38
N VAL A 145 9.56 -9.37 -8.95
CA VAL A 145 8.83 -8.29 -8.26
C VAL A 145 8.86 -7.02 -9.09
N THR A 146 7.68 -6.52 -9.43
CA THR A 146 7.49 -5.23 -10.10
C THR A 146 6.70 -4.28 -9.22
N LEU A 147 6.95 -3.00 -9.40
CA LEU A 147 6.25 -1.92 -8.74
C LEU A 147 5.28 -1.26 -9.72
N ILE A 148 4.06 -0.99 -9.28
CA ILE A 148 3.13 -0.16 -10.06
C ILE A 148 2.69 1.03 -9.23
N ASN A 149 2.54 2.17 -9.90
CA ASN A 149 1.90 3.35 -9.34
C ASN A 149 0.63 3.61 -10.14
N THR A 150 -0.52 3.29 -9.54
CA THR A 150 -1.83 3.41 -10.20
C THR A 150 -2.25 4.85 -10.44
N MET A 151 -1.57 5.82 -9.84
CA MET A 151 -1.88 7.24 -10.01
C MET A 151 -1.49 7.79 -11.36
N ASN A 152 -0.33 7.35 -11.87
CA ASN A 152 0.21 7.79 -13.15
C ASN A 152 0.34 6.62 -14.14
N ASN A 153 -0.24 5.46 -13.81
CA ASN A 153 -0.17 4.24 -14.61
C ASN A 153 1.25 3.82 -15.00
N THR A 154 2.21 4.07 -14.11
CA THR A 154 3.60 3.66 -14.34
C THR A 154 3.86 2.29 -13.75
N THR A 155 4.64 1.48 -14.50
CA THR A 155 5.15 0.19 -14.06
C THR A 155 6.67 0.29 -13.98
N MET A 156 7.25 -0.25 -12.91
CA MET A 156 8.68 -0.19 -12.67
C MET A 156 9.22 -1.58 -12.41
N ASP A 157 9.96 -2.09 -13.37
CA ASP A 157 10.77 -3.29 -13.26
C ASP A 157 12.24 -2.91 -12.94
N HIS A 158 13.16 -3.87 -12.96
CA HIS A 158 14.58 -3.64 -12.70
C HIS A 158 15.14 -2.53 -13.59
N GLY A 159 14.90 -2.61 -14.89
CA GLY A 159 15.36 -1.59 -15.84
C GLY A 159 14.75 -0.21 -15.56
N GLY A 160 13.47 -0.17 -15.21
CA GLY A 160 12.77 1.07 -14.83
C GLY A 160 13.36 1.72 -13.58
N VAL A 161 13.81 0.93 -12.61
CA VAL A 161 14.49 1.46 -11.42
C VAL A 161 15.82 2.09 -11.80
N VAL A 162 16.63 1.40 -12.59
CA VAL A 162 17.93 1.93 -13.06
C VAL A 162 17.74 3.22 -13.85
N ASP A 163 16.74 3.26 -14.73
CA ASP A 163 16.46 4.45 -15.55
C ASP A 163 16.04 5.65 -14.69
N LYS A 164 15.25 5.39 -13.65
CA LYS A 164 14.71 6.46 -12.80
C LYS A 164 15.68 6.94 -11.74
N PHE A 165 16.39 6.03 -11.07
CA PHE A 165 17.24 6.34 -9.91
C PHE A 165 18.72 6.38 -10.25
N GLY A 166 19.13 5.87 -11.40
CA GLY A 166 20.55 5.77 -11.81
C GLY A 166 21.33 4.67 -11.10
N VAL A 167 20.65 3.88 -10.25
CA VAL A 167 21.23 2.76 -9.51
C VAL A 167 20.26 1.58 -9.52
N PRO A 168 20.76 0.34 -9.39
CA PRO A 168 19.88 -0.82 -9.33
C PRO A 168 19.10 -0.89 -8.01
N PRO A 169 18.02 -1.71 -7.95
CA PRO A 169 17.14 -1.78 -6.77
C PRO A 169 17.85 -2.04 -5.45
N GLU A 170 18.86 -2.88 -5.44
CA GLU A 170 19.62 -3.24 -4.24
C GLU A 170 20.43 -2.08 -3.65
N LEU A 171 20.53 -0.96 -4.36
CA LEU A 171 21.24 0.25 -3.91
C LEU A 171 20.28 1.41 -3.55
N ILE A 172 18.98 1.16 -3.56
CA ILE A 172 17.96 2.15 -3.17
C ILE A 172 17.93 2.36 -1.64
#